data_9f07213cd2ad699fb5eec231afdadd87
#
_entry.id   9f07213cd2ad699fb5eec231afdadd87
#
_cell.length_a   1.000
_cell.length_b   1.000
_cell.length_c   1.000
_cell.angle_alpha   90.00
_cell.angle_beta   90.00
_cell.angle_gamma   90.00
#
_symmetry.space_group_name_H-M   'P 1'
#
loop_
_entity.id
_entity.type
_entity.pdbx_description
1 polymer ?
#
loop_
_entity_poly.entity_id
_entity_poly.type
_entity_poly.pdbx_seq_one_letter_code
_entity_poly.pdbx_strand_id
1 'polypeptide(L)'
;LDNRAFVGYENPQYPFTAVFGAEKNHPFIKDMLDYYDNKSFEFDKNNQYDKVNTKTVSDILIEDYDCKIGNQEQMLREGIKVYKDDVLCNPSVNSKTIHIFTGTWLEGNSSFVRNVNKFIKLRLTNKSRLKLYSYYRNIKFK
;
A
#
# COMPACT_ATOMS: atom_id res chain seq x y z
N LEU A 1 18.62 2.30 9.61
CA LEU A 1 17.17 2.29 9.80
C LEU A 1 16.90 1.84 11.23
N ASP A 2 16.17 2.63 12.00
CA ASP A 2 15.84 2.31 13.41
C ASP A 2 14.79 1.19 13.52
N ASN A 3 14.30 0.69 12.39
CA ASN A 3 13.28 -0.35 12.30
C ASN A 3 13.83 -1.57 11.59
N ARG A 4 13.46 -2.76 12.04
CA ARG A 4 13.85 -4.04 11.41
C ARG A 4 13.07 -4.31 10.12
N ALA A 5 11.83 -3.80 10.05
CA ALA A 5 11.02 -3.81 8.84
C ALA A 5 10.13 -2.56 8.77
N PHE A 6 9.63 -2.26 7.58
CA PHE A 6 8.62 -1.22 7.38
C PHE A 6 7.62 -1.60 6.30
N VAL A 7 6.40 -1.16 6.51
CA VAL A 7 5.26 -1.24 5.59
C VAL A 7 4.50 0.09 5.62
N GLY A 8 3.49 0.26 4.79
CA GLY A 8 2.63 1.45 4.82
C GLY A 8 1.23 1.15 4.36
N TYR A 9 0.29 1.95 4.82
CA TYR A 9 -1.09 1.86 4.37
C TYR A 9 -1.24 2.18 2.89
N GLU A 10 -2.05 1.38 2.19
CA GLU A 10 -2.60 1.75 0.88
C GLU A 10 -3.85 2.62 1.06
N ASN A 11 -4.70 2.25 2.02
CA ASN A 11 -5.90 2.94 2.46
C ASN A 11 -6.19 2.56 3.92
N PRO A 12 -7.23 3.13 4.58
CA PRO A 12 -7.49 2.86 6.00
C PRO A 12 -7.73 1.39 6.37
N GLN A 13 -8.15 0.53 5.43
CA GLN A 13 -8.40 -0.89 5.67
C GLN A 13 -7.18 -1.77 5.41
N TYR A 14 -6.26 -1.32 4.55
CA TYR A 14 -5.11 -2.12 4.13
C TYR A 14 -3.78 -1.52 4.59
N PRO A 15 -3.17 -2.03 5.68
CA PRO A 15 -1.88 -1.59 6.19
C PRO A 15 -0.68 -2.07 5.37
N PHE A 16 -0.88 -2.47 4.12
CA PHE A 16 0.16 -2.86 3.18
C PHE A 16 -0.01 -2.17 1.84
N THR A 17 1.10 -1.79 1.20
CA THR A 17 1.13 -1.18 -0.12
C THR A 17 2.34 -1.68 -0.94
N ALA A 18 2.53 -1.12 -2.13
CA ALA A 18 3.56 -1.55 -3.08
C ALA A 18 5.03 -1.39 -2.61
N VAL A 19 5.26 -0.64 -1.54
CA VAL A 19 6.61 -0.39 -1.01
C VAL A 19 6.70 -0.88 0.43
N PHE A 20 7.61 -1.80 0.66
CA PHE A 20 7.97 -2.32 1.98
C PHE A 20 9.46 -2.68 2.00
N GLY A 21 10.00 -2.91 3.17
CA GLY A 21 11.36 -3.39 3.35
C GLY A 21 11.54 -4.07 4.68
N ALA A 22 12.53 -4.95 4.75
CA ALA A 22 12.90 -5.67 5.96
C ALA A 22 14.38 -6.01 5.97
N GLU A 23 14.93 -6.23 7.15
CA GLU A 23 16.25 -6.83 7.29
C GLU A 23 16.25 -8.29 6.79
N LYS A 24 17.43 -8.81 6.54
CA LYS A 24 17.59 -10.21 6.10
C LYS A 24 17.01 -11.17 7.14
N ASN A 25 16.26 -12.19 6.67
CA ASN A 25 15.63 -13.23 7.49
C ASN A 25 14.58 -12.71 8.49
N HIS A 26 13.95 -11.58 8.22
CA HIS A 26 12.90 -11.06 9.07
C HIS A 26 11.68 -12.01 9.10
N PRO A 27 11.09 -12.32 10.28
CA PRO A 27 9.97 -13.25 10.39
C PRO A 27 8.78 -12.90 9.51
N PHE A 28 8.40 -11.64 9.44
CA PHE A 28 7.32 -11.15 8.58
C PHE A 28 7.49 -11.55 7.10
N ILE A 29 8.72 -11.52 6.58
CA ILE A 29 8.99 -11.94 5.19
C ILE A 29 8.81 -13.45 5.05
N LYS A 30 9.19 -14.22 6.08
CA LYS A 30 8.97 -15.66 6.11
C LYS A 30 7.47 -15.98 6.10
N ASP A 31 6.68 -15.33 6.94
CA ASP A 31 5.22 -15.55 7.00
C ASP A 31 4.54 -15.21 5.67
N MET A 32 4.97 -14.13 5.00
CA MET A 32 4.51 -13.80 3.64
C MET A 32 4.83 -14.92 2.63
N LEU A 33 6.03 -15.50 2.68
CA LEU A 33 6.44 -16.58 1.78
C LEU A 33 5.69 -17.87 2.10
N ASP A 34 5.61 -18.25 3.38
CA ASP A 34 4.89 -19.45 3.84
C ASP A 34 3.41 -19.42 3.42
N TYR A 35 2.79 -18.23 3.40
CA TYR A 35 1.42 -18.10 2.90
C TYR A 35 1.28 -18.55 1.45
N TYR A 36 2.27 -18.30 0.61
CA TYR A 36 2.24 -18.68 -0.81
C TYR A 36 2.77 -20.09 -1.08
N ASP A 37 3.38 -20.74 -0.08
CA ASP A 37 3.87 -22.11 -0.23
C ASP A 37 2.72 -23.05 -0.61
N ASN A 38 2.93 -23.85 -1.64
CA ASN A 38 1.96 -24.81 -2.18
C ASN A 38 0.65 -24.19 -2.72
N LYS A 39 0.61 -22.87 -2.97
CA LYS A 39 -0.52 -22.22 -3.63
C LYS A 39 -0.21 -21.96 -5.10
N SER A 40 -1.11 -22.41 -5.98
CA SER A 40 -1.11 -21.99 -7.39
C SER A 40 -1.88 -20.67 -7.54
N PHE A 41 -1.39 -19.80 -8.39
CA PHE A 41 -2.14 -18.59 -8.76
C PHE A 41 -3.28 -18.96 -9.71
N GLU A 42 -4.51 -18.83 -9.23
CA GLU A 42 -5.72 -18.97 -10.04
C GLU A 42 -6.39 -17.60 -10.16
N PHE A 43 -6.52 -17.12 -11.40
CA PHE A 43 -7.20 -15.87 -11.66
C PHE A 43 -8.72 -16.07 -11.67
N ASP A 44 -9.42 -15.54 -10.69
CA ASP A 44 -10.88 -15.52 -10.66
C ASP A 44 -11.38 -14.14 -11.09
N LYS A 45 -12.05 -14.07 -12.26
CA LYS A 45 -12.61 -12.81 -12.79
C LYS A 45 -13.68 -12.20 -11.92
N ASN A 46 -14.39 -13.01 -11.13
CA ASN A 46 -15.47 -12.56 -10.25
C ASN A 46 -14.95 -12.06 -8.90
N ASN A 47 -13.71 -12.37 -8.55
CA ASN A 47 -13.14 -12.11 -7.23
C ASN A 47 -11.70 -11.58 -7.33
N GLN A 48 -11.49 -10.60 -8.20
CA GLN A 48 -10.15 -10.07 -8.54
C GLN A 48 -9.41 -9.49 -7.34
N TYR A 49 -10.15 -8.96 -6.34
CA TYR A 49 -9.56 -8.27 -5.19
C TYR A 49 -9.16 -9.19 -4.03
N ASP A 50 -9.74 -10.38 -3.92
CA ASP A 50 -9.45 -11.30 -2.80
C ASP A 50 -8.07 -11.95 -2.89
N LYS A 51 -7.48 -11.97 -4.08
CA LYS A 51 -6.16 -12.58 -4.33
C LYS A 51 -5.03 -11.58 -4.56
N VAL A 52 -5.29 -10.28 -4.34
CA VAL A 52 -4.21 -9.29 -4.42
C VAL A 52 -3.34 -9.36 -3.17
N ASN A 53 -2.03 -9.29 -3.38
CA ASN A 53 -1.05 -9.33 -2.29
C ASN A 53 -1.29 -8.24 -1.24
N THR A 54 -1.82 -7.07 -1.60
CA THR A 54 -2.19 -6.01 -0.66
C THR A 54 -3.14 -6.50 0.42
N LYS A 55 -4.24 -7.20 0.03
CA LYS A 55 -5.19 -7.77 0.98
C LYS A 55 -4.53 -8.87 1.81
N THR A 56 -3.94 -9.86 1.16
CA THR A 56 -3.30 -11.01 1.82
C THR A 56 -2.27 -10.58 2.88
N VAL A 57 -1.37 -9.68 2.51
CA VAL A 57 -0.33 -9.23 3.43
C VAL A 57 -0.90 -8.31 4.52
N SER A 58 -1.96 -7.55 4.21
CA SER A 58 -2.68 -6.79 5.24
C SER A 58 -3.34 -7.70 6.25
N ASP A 59 -3.94 -8.80 5.82
CA ASP A 59 -4.55 -9.79 6.72
C ASP A 59 -3.48 -10.41 7.64
N ILE A 60 -2.32 -10.81 7.13
CA ILE A 60 -1.17 -11.27 7.95
C ILE A 60 -0.77 -10.21 8.98
N LEU A 61 -0.64 -8.94 8.57
CA LEU A 61 -0.26 -7.87 9.51
C LEU A 61 -1.32 -7.67 10.62
N ILE A 62 -2.59 -7.79 10.29
CA ILE A 62 -3.71 -7.61 11.24
C ILE A 62 -3.81 -8.81 12.19
N GLU A 63 -3.81 -10.02 11.65
CA GLU A 63 -4.07 -11.25 12.40
C GLU A 63 -2.85 -11.71 13.21
N ASP A 64 -1.65 -11.69 12.60
CA ASP A 64 -0.43 -12.24 13.21
C ASP A 64 0.43 -11.18 13.90
N TYR A 65 0.33 -9.88 13.54
CA TYR A 65 1.16 -8.81 14.09
C TYR A 65 0.37 -7.72 14.83
N ASP A 66 -0.94 -7.92 15.09
CA ASP A 66 -1.82 -7.02 15.83
C ASP A 66 -1.93 -5.60 15.22
N CYS A 67 -1.74 -5.46 13.91
CA CYS A 67 -1.85 -4.19 13.24
C CYS A 67 -3.29 -3.65 13.30
N LYS A 68 -3.44 -2.42 13.79
CA LYS A 68 -4.77 -1.77 13.84
C LYS A 68 -5.04 -1.09 12.51
N ILE A 69 -6.24 -1.27 11.97
CA ILE A 69 -6.72 -0.53 10.80
C ILE A 69 -6.96 0.96 11.14
N GLY A 70 -7.17 1.81 10.14
CA GLY A 70 -7.51 3.22 10.35
C GLY A 70 -6.43 4.22 9.97
N ASN A 71 -5.43 3.82 9.15
CA ASN A 71 -4.40 4.71 8.61
C ASN A 71 -3.61 5.48 9.69
N GLN A 72 -3.14 4.76 10.69
CA GLN A 72 -2.38 5.31 11.82
C GLN A 72 -0.95 4.77 11.84
N GLU A 73 -0.02 5.62 12.27
CA GLU A 73 1.35 5.20 12.43
C GLU A 73 1.48 4.25 13.63
N GLN A 74 2.17 3.11 13.45
CA GLN A 74 2.29 2.08 14.47
C GLN A 74 3.69 1.47 14.47
N MET A 75 4.08 0.94 15.62
CA MET A 75 5.20 0.01 15.75
C MET A 75 4.63 -1.32 16.21
N LEU A 76 4.78 -2.34 15.39
CA LEU A 76 4.31 -3.70 15.68
C LEU A 76 5.44 -4.53 16.30
N ARG A 77 5.08 -5.74 16.77
CA ARG A 77 6.07 -6.73 17.21
C ARG A 77 7.09 -7.01 16.10
N GLU A 78 8.23 -7.57 16.45
CA GLU A 78 9.38 -7.79 15.58
C GLU A 78 9.97 -6.50 14.95
N GLY A 79 9.60 -5.32 15.44
CA GLY A 79 10.13 -4.04 14.97
C GLY A 79 9.63 -3.62 13.60
N ILE A 80 8.39 -4.00 13.23
CA ILE A 80 7.76 -3.57 11.99
C ILE A 80 7.16 -2.17 12.18
N LYS A 81 7.66 -1.17 11.46
CA LYS A 81 7.09 0.17 11.40
C LYS A 81 6.02 0.23 10.33
N VAL A 82 4.79 0.62 10.72
CA VAL A 82 3.70 0.89 9.79
C VAL A 82 3.58 2.40 9.59
N TYR A 83 3.71 2.86 8.36
CA TYR A 83 3.55 4.28 7.99
C TYR A 83 2.13 4.56 7.49
N LYS A 84 1.68 5.81 7.68
CA LYS A 84 0.45 6.29 7.06
C LYS A 84 0.54 6.24 5.53
N ASP A 85 -0.61 6.19 4.88
CA ASP A 85 -0.74 6.15 3.42
C ASP A 85 -0.11 7.35 2.70
N ASP A 86 0.00 8.48 3.37
CA ASP A 86 0.59 9.71 2.85
C ASP A 86 2.13 9.73 2.88
N VAL A 87 2.76 8.66 3.40
CA VAL A 87 4.22 8.52 3.42
C VAL A 87 4.72 7.64 2.27
N LEU A 88 4.12 6.44 2.09
CA LEU A 88 4.62 5.44 1.14
C LEU A 88 3.69 5.18 -0.06
N CYS A 89 2.45 5.65 -0.05
CA CYS A 89 1.47 5.32 -1.08
C CYS A 89 0.90 6.53 -1.80
N ASN A 90 0.35 7.47 -1.06
CA ASN A 90 -0.39 8.59 -1.63
C ASN A 90 0.42 9.88 -1.69
N PRO A 91 0.19 10.73 -2.71
CA PRO A 91 0.88 12.02 -2.82
C PRO A 91 0.57 12.94 -1.65
N SER A 92 1.61 13.40 -0.93
CA SER A 92 1.56 14.41 0.12
C SER A 92 2.90 15.13 0.23
N VAL A 93 2.99 16.11 1.11
CA VAL A 93 4.27 16.77 1.44
C VAL A 93 5.22 15.85 2.21
N ASN A 94 4.69 14.78 2.81
CA ASN A 94 5.44 13.78 3.58
C ASN A 94 5.88 12.58 2.73
N SER A 95 5.37 12.47 1.49
CA SER A 95 5.61 11.31 0.63
C SER A 95 7.09 11.07 0.39
N LYS A 96 7.52 9.85 0.66
CA LYS A 96 8.81 9.29 0.25
C LYS A 96 8.68 8.54 -1.06
N THR A 97 7.54 7.89 -1.26
CA THR A 97 7.17 7.19 -2.50
C THR A 97 5.72 7.48 -2.84
N ILE A 98 5.35 7.27 -4.11
CA ILE A 98 3.98 7.45 -4.59
C ILE A 98 3.60 6.24 -5.44
N HIS A 99 2.55 5.52 -5.03
CA HIS A 99 2.00 4.44 -5.82
C HIS A 99 1.13 4.99 -6.95
N ILE A 100 1.49 4.70 -8.18
CA ILE A 100 0.80 5.27 -9.36
C ILE A 100 -0.56 4.62 -9.62
N PHE A 101 -0.79 3.39 -9.18
CA PHE A 101 -2.03 2.62 -9.40
C PHE A 101 -2.38 2.50 -10.89
N THR A 102 -1.49 1.94 -11.69
CA THR A 102 -1.74 1.75 -13.13
C THR A 102 -2.85 0.74 -13.40
N GLY A 103 -3.09 -0.21 -12.49
CA GLY A 103 -4.16 -1.19 -12.60
C GLY A 103 -4.13 -2.00 -13.91
N THR A 104 -2.95 -2.29 -14.43
CA THR A 104 -2.76 -2.95 -15.74
C THR A 104 -3.35 -4.35 -15.80
N TRP A 105 -3.58 -4.96 -14.64
CA TRP A 105 -4.17 -6.30 -14.47
C TRP A 105 -5.69 -6.29 -14.25
N LEU A 106 -6.31 -5.09 -14.10
CA LEU A 106 -7.75 -4.95 -13.93
C LEU A 106 -8.42 -4.82 -15.31
N GLU A 107 -9.27 -5.77 -15.65
CA GLU A 107 -10.16 -5.67 -16.82
C GLU A 107 -11.32 -4.69 -16.53
N GLY A 108 -11.70 -3.85 -17.50
CA GLY A 108 -12.93 -3.05 -17.45
C GLY A 108 -12.83 -1.62 -16.92
N ASN A 109 -11.71 -1.18 -16.35
CA ASN A 109 -11.55 0.20 -15.96
C ASN A 109 -11.16 1.10 -17.14
N SER A 110 -11.85 2.23 -17.28
CA SER A 110 -11.59 3.21 -18.32
C SER A 110 -10.11 3.60 -18.35
N SER A 111 -9.45 3.26 -19.44
CA SER A 111 -8.04 3.60 -19.72
C SER A 111 -7.77 5.10 -19.57
N PHE A 112 -8.77 5.94 -19.89
CA PHE A 112 -8.69 7.39 -19.82
C PHE A 112 -8.48 7.89 -18.38
N VAL A 113 -9.30 7.46 -17.40
CA VAL A 113 -9.19 7.90 -16.00
C VAL A 113 -7.85 7.46 -15.39
N ARG A 114 -7.39 6.26 -15.71
CA ARG A 114 -6.06 5.77 -15.27
C ARG A 114 -4.93 6.61 -15.82
N ASN A 115 -4.99 6.94 -17.11
CA ASN A 115 -3.96 7.76 -17.78
C ASN A 115 -3.94 9.19 -17.23
N VAL A 116 -5.10 9.78 -16.95
CA VAL A 116 -5.19 11.10 -16.32
C VAL A 116 -4.60 11.09 -14.92
N ASN A 117 -4.94 10.11 -14.09
CA ASN A 117 -4.39 9.97 -12.73
C ASN A 117 -2.86 9.76 -12.77
N LYS A 118 -2.37 8.90 -13.67
CA LYS A 118 -0.93 8.69 -13.87
C LYS A 118 -0.24 10.00 -14.27
N PHE A 119 -0.80 10.71 -15.25
CA PHE A 119 -0.27 11.98 -15.75
C PHE A 119 -0.19 13.04 -14.63
N ILE A 120 -1.24 13.17 -13.80
CA ILE A 120 -1.27 14.08 -12.66
C ILE A 120 -0.19 13.69 -11.65
N LYS A 121 -0.14 12.42 -11.21
CA LYS A 121 0.81 11.94 -10.20
C LYS A 121 2.26 12.11 -10.64
N LEU A 122 2.58 11.83 -11.90
CA LEU A 122 3.94 12.00 -12.44
C LEU A 122 4.39 13.48 -12.49
N ARG A 123 3.45 14.42 -12.41
CA ARG A 123 3.75 15.87 -12.37
C ARG A 123 3.73 16.50 -10.99
N LEU A 124 3.51 15.73 -9.95
CA LEU A 124 3.56 16.20 -8.56
C LEU A 124 5.02 16.33 -8.08
N THR A 125 5.80 17.17 -8.78
CA THR A 125 7.24 17.28 -8.59
C THR A 125 7.66 18.34 -7.57
N ASN A 126 6.73 19.17 -7.08
CA ASN A 126 7.02 20.19 -6.10
C ASN A 126 6.03 20.21 -4.92
N LYS A 127 6.46 20.77 -3.78
CA LYS A 127 5.69 20.82 -2.53
C LYS A 127 4.31 21.49 -2.69
N SER A 128 4.19 22.50 -3.51
CA SER A 128 2.92 23.22 -3.71
C SER A 128 1.88 22.35 -4.41
N ARG A 129 2.29 21.62 -5.46
CA ARG A 129 1.42 20.67 -6.18
C ARG A 129 1.02 19.50 -5.30
N LEU A 130 1.95 18.96 -4.51
CA LEU A 130 1.67 17.90 -3.55
C LEU A 130 0.67 18.35 -2.48
N LYS A 131 0.82 19.57 -1.95
CA LYS A 131 -0.11 20.14 -0.97
C LYS A 131 -1.51 20.31 -1.55
N LEU A 132 -1.63 20.82 -2.77
CA LEU A 132 -2.91 21.01 -3.47
C LEU A 132 -3.60 19.66 -3.72
N TYR A 133 -2.86 18.66 -4.20
CA TYR A 133 -3.40 17.32 -4.43
C TYR A 133 -3.86 16.64 -3.14
N SER A 134 -3.09 16.75 -2.07
CA SER A 134 -3.45 16.23 -0.75
C SER A 134 -4.74 16.87 -0.22
N TYR A 135 -4.88 18.19 -0.37
CA TYR A 135 -6.12 18.91 -0.02
C TYR A 135 -7.33 18.42 -0.82
N TYR A 136 -7.18 18.30 -2.15
CA TYR A 136 -8.23 17.77 -3.04
C TYR A 136 -8.66 16.34 -2.64
N ARG A 137 -7.71 15.47 -2.34
CA ARG A 137 -7.99 14.11 -1.90
C ARG A 137 -8.80 14.06 -0.62
N ASN A 138 -8.43 14.88 0.36
CA ASN A 138 -9.13 14.96 1.65
C ASN A 138 -10.58 15.44 1.53
N ILE A 139 -10.90 16.22 0.50
CA ILE A 139 -12.29 16.64 0.22
C ILE A 139 -13.07 15.50 -0.46
N LYS A 140 -12.46 14.82 -1.41
CA LYS A 140 -13.13 13.82 -2.24
C LYS A 140 -13.44 12.51 -1.50
N PHE A 141 -12.68 12.18 -0.47
CA PHE A 141 -12.78 10.91 0.27
C PHE A 141 -13.25 11.09 1.73
N LYS A 142 -13.86 12.21 2.05
CA LYS A 142 -14.71 12.39 3.22
C LYS A 142 -16.16 11.98 2.87
#